data_dab598b98087cefa0602f0b651b79665
#
_entry.id   dab598b98087cefa0602f0b651b79665
#
_cell.length_a   1.000
_cell.length_b   1.000
_cell.length_c   1.000
_cell.angle_alpha   90.00
_cell.angle_beta   90.00
_cell.angle_gamma   90.00
#
_symmetry.space_group_name_H-M   'P 1'
#
loop_
_entity.id
_entity.type
_entity.pdbx_description
1 polymer ?
#
loop_
_entity_poly.entity_id
_entity_poly.type
_entity_poly.pdbx_seq_one_letter_code
_entity_poly.pdbx_strand_id
1 'polypeptide(L)'
;MTAWATDELTKMGRAEEIEIAVRRADGQLHNRVTVWAVPHGDALYVRSAVKGRNAAWFRAVPEMHEGRIWAGGLEKEIAFEDADHDIDDEVDAAYRSKYRRYAGRILNSCLTPEARSTTIKIVPR
;
A
#
# COMPACT_ATOMS: atom_id res chain seq x y z
N MET A 1 -16.89 -5.61 8.01
CA MET A 1 -15.63 -6.36 8.18
C MET A 1 -14.50 -5.60 7.52
N THR A 2 -13.42 -5.41 8.25
CA THR A 2 -12.28 -4.63 7.77
C THR A 2 -11.03 -5.49 7.56
N ALA A 3 -11.15 -6.81 7.67
CA ALA A 3 -10.04 -7.72 7.47
C ALA A 3 -10.18 -8.47 6.15
N TRP A 4 -9.06 -8.69 5.48
CA TRP A 4 -9.03 -9.51 4.27
C TRP A 4 -9.22 -10.98 4.61
N ALA A 5 -9.86 -11.73 3.71
CA ALA A 5 -9.85 -13.18 3.81
C ALA A 5 -8.42 -13.67 3.65
N THR A 6 -8.05 -14.76 4.33
CA THR A 6 -6.68 -15.25 4.34
C THR A 6 -6.15 -15.53 2.92
N ASP A 7 -6.95 -16.14 2.06
CA ASP A 7 -6.53 -16.44 0.69
C ASP A 7 -6.37 -15.19 -0.16
N GLU A 8 -7.22 -14.19 0.04
CA GLU A 8 -7.11 -12.91 -0.65
C GLU A 8 -5.80 -12.21 -0.26
N LEU A 9 -5.54 -12.11 1.04
CA LEU A 9 -4.34 -11.46 1.53
C LEU A 9 -3.08 -12.18 1.05
N THR A 10 -3.12 -13.52 1.01
CA THR A 10 -2.00 -14.30 0.52
C THR A 10 -1.71 -13.99 -0.95
N LYS A 11 -2.74 -13.96 -1.80
CA LYS A 11 -2.56 -13.67 -3.23
C LYS A 11 -2.05 -12.26 -3.45
N MET A 12 -2.62 -11.28 -2.78
CA MET A 12 -2.20 -9.88 -2.91
C MET A 12 -0.80 -9.67 -2.33
N GLY A 13 -0.52 -10.30 -1.20
CA GLY A 13 0.77 -10.16 -0.53
C GLY A 13 1.93 -10.78 -1.30
N ARG A 14 1.66 -11.77 -2.15
CA ARG A 14 2.68 -12.40 -3.01
C ARG A 14 2.91 -11.66 -4.31
N ALA A 15 2.00 -10.81 -4.73
CA ALA A 15 2.15 -10.04 -5.96
C ALA A 15 3.36 -9.12 -5.84
N GLU A 16 4.28 -9.19 -6.81
CA GLU A 16 5.49 -8.36 -6.77
C GLU A 16 5.12 -6.88 -6.82
N GLU A 17 4.16 -6.54 -7.68
CA GLU A 17 3.64 -5.18 -7.80
C GLU A 17 2.13 -5.25 -7.74
N ILE A 18 1.54 -4.21 -7.19
CA ILE A 18 0.09 -4.04 -7.22
C ILE A 18 -0.23 -2.70 -7.86
N GLU A 19 -1.48 -2.56 -8.30
CA GLU A 19 -1.97 -1.27 -8.75
C GLU A 19 -3.06 -0.80 -7.83
N ILE A 20 -3.08 0.50 -7.56
CA ILE A 20 -4.17 1.13 -6.80
C ILE A 20 -4.64 2.36 -7.55
N ALA A 21 -5.91 2.68 -7.37
CA ALA A 21 -6.48 3.93 -7.84
C ALA A 21 -7.25 4.54 -6.68
N VAL A 22 -6.94 5.79 -6.36
CA VAL A 22 -7.56 6.50 -5.24
C VAL A 22 -8.83 7.16 -5.76
N ARG A 23 -9.90 7.14 -4.97
CA ARG A 23 -11.17 7.75 -5.36
C ARG A 23 -11.16 9.25 -5.08
N ARG A 24 -11.59 10.02 -6.06
CA ARG A 24 -11.69 11.47 -5.98
C ARG A 24 -12.93 11.86 -5.18
N ALA A 25 -12.96 13.13 -4.73
CA ALA A 25 -14.10 13.66 -4.00
C ALA A 25 -15.42 13.53 -4.78
N ASP A 26 -15.37 13.54 -6.12
CA ASP A 26 -16.57 13.37 -6.95
C ASP A 26 -16.96 11.90 -7.14
N GLY A 27 -16.25 10.97 -6.52
CA GLY A 27 -16.52 9.54 -6.59
C GLY A 27 -15.84 8.80 -7.72
N GLN A 28 -15.19 9.50 -8.64
CA GLN A 28 -14.45 8.87 -9.73
C GLN A 28 -13.06 8.46 -9.28
N LEU A 29 -12.46 7.49 -9.96
CA LEU A 29 -11.11 7.06 -9.64
C LEU A 29 -10.08 7.93 -10.35
N HIS A 30 -8.99 8.26 -9.63
CA HIS A 30 -7.77 8.76 -10.26
C HIS A 30 -7.14 7.67 -11.11
N ASN A 31 -6.11 8.00 -11.89
CA ASN A 31 -5.35 7.02 -12.66
C ASN A 31 -4.72 5.99 -11.73
N ARG A 32 -4.60 4.76 -12.25
CA ARG A 32 -3.90 3.69 -11.51
C ARG A 32 -2.43 4.04 -11.32
N VAL A 33 -1.91 3.67 -10.18
CA VAL A 33 -0.48 3.75 -9.90
C VAL A 33 0.03 2.39 -9.47
N THR A 34 1.26 2.06 -9.88
CA THR A 34 1.93 0.83 -9.47
C THR A 34 2.70 1.11 -8.19
N VAL A 35 2.51 0.27 -7.19
CA VAL A 35 3.20 0.41 -5.90
C VAL A 35 3.64 -0.95 -5.40
N TRP A 36 4.61 -0.96 -4.50
CA TRP A 36 5.01 -2.15 -3.76
C TRP A 36 4.22 -2.20 -2.47
N ALA A 37 3.72 -3.39 -2.16
CA ALA A 37 2.90 -3.61 -0.98
C ALA A 37 3.37 -4.82 -0.21
N VAL A 38 3.17 -4.82 1.10
CA VAL A 38 3.51 -5.94 1.96
C VAL A 38 2.36 -6.28 2.87
N PRO A 39 2.12 -7.58 3.14
CA PRO A 39 1.14 -7.98 4.13
C PRO A 39 1.75 -7.91 5.54
N HIS A 40 0.93 -7.57 6.50
CA HIS A 40 1.28 -7.64 7.92
C HIS A 40 -0.01 -7.81 8.71
N GLY A 41 -0.05 -8.81 9.59
CA GLY A 41 -1.29 -9.12 10.29
C GLY A 41 -2.38 -9.50 9.29
N ASP A 42 -3.51 -8.86 9.38
CA ASP A 42 -4.67 -9.10 8.51
C ASP A 42 -4.88 -8.02 7.47
N ALA A 43 -3.88 -7.20 7.21
CA ALA A 43 -3.99 -6.08 6.28
C ALA A 43 -2.80 -6.01 5.34
N LEU A 44 -2.94 -5.16 4.33
CA LEU A 44 -1.89 -4.87 3.36
C LEU A 44 -1.40 -3.45 3.62
N TYR A 45 -0.11 -3.21 3.46
CA TYR A 45 0.49 -1.89 3.70
C TYR A 45 1.24 -1.41 2.47
N VAL A 46 1.14 -0.12 2.20
CA VAL A 46 1.87 0.54 1.10
C VAL A 46 2.55 1.78 1.62
N ARG A 47 3.59 2.20 0.91
CA ARG A 47 4.32 3.44 1.18
C ARG A 47 4.55 4.18 -0.11
N SER A 48 4.58 5.51 -0.04
CA SER A 48 4.98 6.34 -1.16
C SER A 48 6.51 6.46 -1.15
N ALA A 49 7.18 5.64 -1.98
CA ALA A 49 8.62 5.48 -1.90
C ALA A 49 9.40 6.60 -2.57
N VAL A 50 9.13 6.85 -3.86
CA VAL A 50 9.98 7.76 -4.64
C VAL A 50 9.67 9.23 -4.37
N LYS A 51 8.40 9.59 -4.44
CA LYS A 51 7.97 10.99 -4.27
C LYS A 51 7.54 11.31 -2.86
N GLY A 52 7.49 10.33 -1.97
CA GLY A 52 7.09 10.53 -0.60
C GLY A 52 5.72 11.20 -0.50
N ARG A 53 5.62 12.22 0.33
CA ARG A 53 4.37 12.95 0.55
C ARG A 53 3.91 13.76 -0.67
N ASN A 54 4.77 13.93 -1.67
CA ASN A 54 4.43 14.68 -2.88
C ASN A 54 3.80 13.84 -3.97
N ALA A 55 3.70 12.53 -3.80
CA ALA A 55 3.05 11.67 -4.78
C ALA A 55 1.57 12.04 -4.89
N ALA A 56 1.08 12.16 -6.13
CA ALA A 56 -0.30 12.56 -6.36
C ALA A 56 -1.30 11.61 -5.71
N TRP A 57 -1.04 10.29 -5.80
CA TRP A 57 -1.96 9.31 -5.21
C TRP A 57 -2.03 9.44 -3.69
N PHE A 58 -0.88 9.69 -3.04
CA PHE A 58 -0.83 9.84 -1.59
C PHE A 58 -1.60 11.07 -1.15
N ARG A 59 -1.44 12.17 -1.89
CA ARG A 59 -2.12 13.43 -1.58
C ARG A 59 -3.64 13.34 -1.81
N ALA A 60 -4.08 12.43 -2.67
CA ALA A 60 -5.49 12.25 -2.97
C ALA A 60 -6.23 11.41 -1.92
N VAL A 61 -5.51 10.59 -1.15
CA VAL A 61 -6.14 9.67 -0.18
C VAL A 61 -7.11 10.39 0.77
N PRO A 62 -6.76 11.56 1.36
CA PRO A 62 -7.68 12.21 2.30
C PRO A 62 -8.99 12.69 1.70
N GLU A 63 -9.13 12.72 0.38
CA GLU A 63 -10.39 13.19 -0.24
C GLU A 63 -11.57 12.29 0.13
N MET A 64 -11.40 10.96 0.05
CA MET A 64 -12.47 10.03 0.40
C MET A 64 -11.98 8.82 1.19
N HIS A 65 -10.69 8.60 1.34
CA HIS A 65 -10.10 7.42 1.99
C HIS A 65 -10.55 6.09 1.37
N GLU A 66 -10.84 6.10 0.08
CA GLU A 66 -11.35 4.94 -0.65
C GLU A 66 -10.67 4.80 -2.00
N GLY A 67 -10.75 3.60 -2.57
CA GLY A 67 -10.21 3.36 -3.88
C GLY A 67 -10.45 1.93 -4.33
N ARG A 68 -9.62 1.49 -5.28
CA ARG A 68 -9.69 0.15 -5.83
C ARG A 68 -8.29 -0.42 -5.96
N ILE A 69 -8.17 -1.72 -5.80
CA ILE A 69 -6.89 -2.43 -5.89
C ILE A 69 -6.97 -3.53 -6.96
N TRP A 70 -5.86 -3.71 -7.69
CA TRP A 70 -5.64 -4.82 -8.61
C TRP A 70 -4.36 -5.50 -8.17
N ALA A 71 -4.47 -6.71 -7.67
CA ALA A 71 -3.32 -7.42 -7.11
C ALA A 71 -3.57 -8.93 -7.15
N GLY A 72 -2.57 -9.69 -7.60
CA GLY A 72 -2.62 -11.15 -7.59
C GLY A 72 -3.82 -11.73 -8.33
N GLY A 73 -4.30 -11.06 -9.38
CA GLY A 73 -5.48 -11.48 -10.13
C GLY A 73 -6.81 -11.07 -9.51
N LEU A 74 -6.78 -10.35 -8.39
CA LEU A 74 -7.99 -9.85 -7.73
C LEU A 74 -8.20 -8.37 -8.04
N GLU A 75 -9.46 -7.98 -8.10
CA GLU A 75 -9.87 -6.58 -8.21
C GLU A 75 -10.91 -6.33 -7.13
N LYS A 76 -10.65 -5.38 -6.24
CA LYS A 76 -11.48 -5.15 -5.05
C LYS A 76 -11.63 -3.68 -4.74
N GLU A 77 -12.78 -3.32 -4.16
CA GLU A 77 -12.93 -2.00 -3.53
C GLU A 77 -12.18 -2.01 -2.20
N ILE A 78 -11.51 -0.91 -1.90
CA ILE A 78 -10.68 -0.79 -0.70
C ILE A 78 -10.94 0.52 0.03
N ALA A 79 -10.54 0.53 1.30
CA ALA A 79 -10.44 1.74 2.10
C ALA A 79 -8.99 1.93 2.51
N PHE A 80 -8.59 3.18 2.62
CA PHE A 80 -7.26 3.57 3.09
C PHE A 80 -7.39 4.07 4.52
N GLU A 81 -6.61 3.49 5.43
CA GLU A 81 -6.58 3.90 6.83
C GLU A 81 -5.16 4.32 7.21
N ASP A 82 -5.05 5.27 8.12
CA ASP A 82 -3.76 5.64 8.65
C ASP A 82 -3.17 4.45 9.39
N ALA A 83 -1.90 4.17 9.15
CA ALA A 83 -1.20 3.10 9.86
C ALA A 83 -0.72 3.61 11.20
N ASP A 84 -0.77 2.73 12.21
CA ASP A 84 -0.13 2.99 13.48
C ASP A 84 1.38 2.86 13.29
N HIS A 85 2.12 3.92 13.56
CA HIS A 85 3.57 3.92 13.34
C HIS A 85 4.34 3.02 14.31
N ASP A 86 3.68 2.43 15.31
CA ASP A 86 4.28 1.40 16.15
C ASP A 86 4.70 0.17 15.33
N ILE A 87 4.11 -0.01 14.13
CA ILE A 87 4.45 -1.15 13.28
C ILE A 87 5.47 -0.81 12.19
N ASP A 88 6.03 0.40 12.17
CA ASP A 88 6.95 0.79 11.10
C ASP A 88 8.13 -0.18 10.95
N ASP A 89 8.68 -0.67 12.06
CA ASP A 89 9.79 -1.61 12.01
C ASP A 89 9.37 -2.95 11.41
N GLU A 90 8.18 -3.43 11.74
CA GLU A 90 7.64 -4.67 11.17
C GLU A 90 7.35 -4.51 9.68
N VAL A 91 6.84 -3.36 9.27
CA VAL A 91 6.61 -3.08 7.85
C VAL A 91 7.95 -2.99 7.11
N ASP A 92 8.96 -2.35 7.71
CA ASP A 92 10.32 -2.34 7.15
C ASP A 92 10.84 -3.75 6.94
N ALA A 93 10.68 -4.62 7.94
CA ALA A 93 11.14 -6.00 7.86
C ALA A 93 10.39 -6.76 6.75
N ALA A 94 9.10 -6.51 6.59
CA ALA A 94 8.31 -7.13 5.53
C ALA A 94 8.79 -6.69 4.15
N TYR A 95 9.13 -5.40 3.98
CA TYR A 95 9.70 -4.92 2.72
C TYR A 95 11.05 -5.56 2.44
N ARG A 96 11.93 -5.65 3.43
CA ARG A 96 13.24 -6.28 3.27
C ARG A 96 13.12 -7.76 2.89
N SER A 97 12.18 -8.47 3.47
CA SER A 97 11.96 -9.88 3.19
C SER A 97 11.38 -10.09 1.79
N LYS A 98 10.30 -9.39 1.46
CA LYS A 98 9.59 -9.59 0.20
C LYS A 98 10.41 -9.13 -1.00
N TYR A 99 11.11 -8.02 -0.87
CA TYR A 99 11.82 -7.37 -1.98
C TYR A 99 13.33 -7.46 -1.86
N ARG A 100 13.84 -8.46 -1.14
CA ARG A 100 15.28 -8.62 -0.87
C ARG A 100 16.13 -8.67 -2.13
N ARG A 101 15.60 -9.18 -3.26
CA ARG A 101 16.35 -9.21 -4.50
C ARG A 101 16.56 -7.84 -5.13
N TYR A 102 15.87 -6.83 -4.63
CA TYR A 102 16.03 -5.44 -5.03
C TYR A 102 16.82 -4.64 -4.01
N ALA A 103 17.59 -5.32 -3.16
CA ALA A 103 18.41 -4.67 -2.13
C ALA A 103 19.27 -3.56 -2.76
N GLY A 104 19.44 -2.47 -2.01
CA GLY A 104 20.13 -1.29 -2.49
C GLY A 104 19.15 -0.13 -2.68
N ARG A 105 19.39 0.69 -3.71
CA ARG A 105 18.68 1.95 -3.89
C ARG A 105 17.16 1.77 -3.94
N ILE A 106 16.67 0.81 -4.73
CA ILE A 106 15.22 0.66 -4.93
C ILE A 106 14.52 0.27 -3.63
N LEU A 107 15.02 -0.76 -2.97
CA LEU A 107 14.43 -1.19 -1.69
C LEU A 107 14.61 -0.11 -0.64
N ASN A 108 15.77 0.53 -0.56
CA ASN A 108 16.03 1.54 0.46
C ASN A 108 15.09 2.73 0.33
N SER A 109 14.58 3.04 -0.87
CA SER A 109 13.63 4.13 -1.05
C SER A 109 12.32 3.89 -0.29
N CYS A 110 12.00 2.63 0.02
CA CYS A 110 10.82 2.28 0.80
C CYS A 110 11.05 2.36 2.32
N LEU A 111 12.30 2.56 2.74
CA LEU A 111 12.72 2.47 4.13
C LEU A 111 13.17 3.81 4.71
N THR A 112 13.14 4.87 3.92
CA THR A 112 13.55 6.22 4.40
C THR A 112 12.56 6.73 5.44
N PRO A 113 12.97 7.66 6.30
CA PRO A 113 12.03 8.28 7.24
C PRO A 113 10.81 8.88 6.55
N GLU A 114 11.00 9.53 5.38
CA GLU A 114 9.86 10.08 4.64
C GLU A 114 8.92 8.99 4.16
N ALA A 115 9.45 7.90 3.58
CA ALA A 115 8.61 6.80 3.12
C ALA A 115 7.85 6.16 4.28
N ARG A 116 8.52 5.96 5.42
CA ARG A 116 7.89 5.41 6.64
C ARG A 116 6.72 6.29 7.09
N SER A 117 6.86 7.61 6.98
CA SER A 117 5.79 8.53 7.36
C SER A 117 4.57 8.44 6.45
N THR A 118 4.70 7.84 5.26
CA THR A 118 3.59 7.67 4.32
C THR A 118 2.91 6.31 4.41
N THR A 119 3.24 5.49 5.39
CA THR A 119 2.66 4.15 5.51
C THR A 119 1.14 4.23 5.63
N ILE A 120 0.46 3.49 4.77
CA ILE A 120 -1.00 3.45 4.74
C ILE A 120 -1.44 1.99 4.81
N LYS A 121 -2.47 1.75 5.61
CA LYS A 121 -3.10 0.45 5.75
C LYS A 121 -4.24 0.34 4.73
N ILE A 122 -4.23 -0.75 3.96
CA ILE A 122 -5.28 -1.02 2.98
C ILE A 122 -6.16 -2.16 3.52
N VAL A 123 -7.45 -1.88 3.62
CA VAL A 123 -8.43 -2.85 4.11
C VAL A 123 -9.55 -3.01 3.08
N PRO A 124 -10.29 -4.15 3.10
CA PRO A 124 -11.42 -4.32 2.20
C PRO A 124 -12.55 -3.37 2.57
N ARG A 125 -13.30 -3.00 1.58
CA ARG A 125 -14.44 -2.12 1.77
C ARG A 125 -15.76 -2.86 1.59
#